data_a786423bfbcd5a73176abd3c5ed8bd68
#
_entry.id   a786423bfbcd5a73176abd3c5ed8bd68
#
_cell.length_a   1.000
_cell.length_b   1.000
_cell.length_c   1.000
_cell.angle_alpha   90.00
_cell.angle_beta   90.00
_cell.angle_gamma   90.00
#
_symmetry.space_group_name_H-M   'P 1'
#
loop_
_entity.id
_entity.type
_entity.pdbx_description
1 polymer ?
#
loop_
_entity_poly.entity_id
_entity_poly.type
_entity_poly.pdbx_seq_one_letter_code
_entity_poly.pdbx_strand_id
1 'polypeptide(L)'
;ITQLEQLNDSKMAFPSPAAFAASILTRAHLAAIGVKFTPNYVSSHDSVYLTVAKGLYKAGGGVMRTFNNMDEATRSQLKVLWTSDGFTPHAIAAHPDIDDETANLIQDALIKMEETPQGLELLSSIKLKGFVAAKDSDWDDVRALKIDLLDDL
;
A
#
# COMPACT_ATOMS: atom_id res chain seq x y z
N ILE A 1 11.59 -19.72 -5.25
CA ILE A 1 12.31 -18.66 -4.49
C ILE A 1 11.87 -18.74 -3.04
N THR A 2 12.83 -18.72 -2.13
CA THR A 2 12.60 -18.83 -0.68
C THR A 2 13.28 -17.74 0.14
N GLN A 3 14.21 -17.00 -0.46
CA GLN A 3 14.98 -15.93 0.17
C GLN A 3 15.02 -14.71 -0.73
N LEU A 4 15.06 -13.50 -0.14
CA LEU A 4 15.04 -12.24 -0.88
C LEU A 4 16.29 -12.03 -1.73
N GLU A 5 17.44 -12.51 -1.30
CA GLU A 5 18.73 -12.40 -2.01
C GLU A 5 18.70 -13.09 -3.39
N GLN A 6 17.83 -14.10 -3.56
CA GLN A 6 17.62 -14.78 -4.85
C GLN A 6 16.94 -13.89 -5.91
N LEU A 7 16.44 -12.72 -5.51
CA LEU A 7 15.87 -11.71 -6.40
C LEU A 7 16.93 -10.81 -7.04
N ASN A 8 18.20 -10.95 -6.64
CA ASN A 8 19.26 -10.12 -7.19
C ASN A 8 19.32 -10.24 -8.73
N ASP A 9 19.58 -9.10 -9.40
CA ASP A 9 19.63 -8.94 -10.84
C ASP A 9 18.37 -9.38 -11.61
N SER A 10 17.22 -9.46 -10.92
CA SER A 10 15.95 -9.84 -11.55
C SER A 10 15.08 -8.63 -11.93
N LYS A 11 14.10 -8.88 -12.81
CA LYS A 11 12.99 -7.96 -13.06
C LYS A 11 11.86 -8.26 -12.08
N MET A 12 11.33 -7.21 -11.45
CA MET A 12 10.24 -7.33 -10.47
C MET A 12 9.05 -6.47 -10.87
N ALA A 13 7.84 -6.99 -10.64
CA ALA A 13 6.60 -6.29 -10.95
C ALA A 13 6.14 -5.39 -9.80
N PHE A 14 5.69 -4.18 -10.13
CA PHE A 14 5.12 -3.21 -9.19
C PHE A 14 3.89 -2.54 -9.80
N PRO A 15 2.88 -2.10 -9.01
CA PRO A 15 1.68 -1.48 -9.58
C PRO A 15 1.96 -0.11 -10.19
N SER A 16 2.67 0.75 -9.49
CA SER A 16 3.11 2.08 -9.93
C SER A 16 4.31 2.56 -9.11
N PRO A 17 5.07 3.56 -9.57
CA PRO A 17 6.23 4.08 -8.83
C PRO A 17 5.88 4.55 -7.43
N ALA A 18 4.78 5.30 -7.27
CA ALA A 18 4.37 5.95 -6.04
C ALA A 18 3.43 5.11 -5.14
N ALA A 19 3.21 3.83 -5.44
CA ALA A 19 2.42 2.95 -4.57
C ALA A 19 3.20 2.67 -3.27
N PHE A 20 2.84 3.37 -2.18
CA PHE A 20 3.60 3.38 -0.92
C PHE A 20 3.94 1.96 -0.44
N ALA A 21 2.96 1.16 -0.04
CA ALA A 21 3.20 -0.16 0.52
C ALA A 21 3.77 -1.16 -0.50
N ALA A 22 3.24 -1.17 -1.73
CA ALA A 22 3.63 -2.16 -2.73
C ALA A 22 4.96 -1.85 -3.41
N SER A 23 5.26 -0.58 -3.69
CA SER A 23 6.45 -0.19 -4.44
C SER A 23 7.52 0.43 -3.55
N ILE A 24 7.18 1.50 -2.82
CA ILE A 24 8.17 2.29 -2.09
C ILE A 24 8.77 1.48 -0.94
N LEU A 25 7.94 0.91 -0.05
CA LEU A 25 8.43 0.11 1.09
C LEU A 25 9.19 -1.13 0.62
N THR A 26 8.66 -1.86 -0.37
CA THR A 26 9.31 -3.06 -0.89
C THR A 26 10.67 -2.74 -1.51
N ARG A 27 10.74 -1.68 -2.33
CA ARG A 27 11.99 -1.25 -2.98
C ARG A 27 13.03 -0.78 -1.96
N ALA A 28 12.60 0.02 -0.98
CA ALA A 28 13.48 0.50 0.08
C ALA A 28 14.05 -0.65 0.91
N HIS A 29 13.21 -1.62 1.30
CA HIS A 29 13.66 -2.79 2.05
C HIS A 29 14.69 -3.61 1.25
N LEU A 30 14.41 -3.92 -0.02
CA LEU A 30 15.33 -4.68 -0.86
C LEU A 30 16.67 -3.95 -1.06
N ALA A 31 16.63 -2.62 -1.25
CA ALA A 31 17.83 -1.81 -1.34
C ALA A 31 18.65 -1.82 -0.04
N ALA A 32 17.97 -1.74 1.12
CA ALA A 32 18.62 -1.75 2.43
C ALA A 32 19.38 -3.08 2.72
N ILE A 33 18.88 -4.21 2.20
CA ILE A 33 19.57 -5.51 2.29
C ILE A 33 20.50 -5.81 1.11
N GLY A 34 20.75 -4.82 0.22
CA GLY A 34 21.69 -4.92 -0.88
C GLY A 34 21.21 -5.70 -2.11
N VAL A 35 19.92 -6.01 -2.22
CA VAL A 35 19.34 -6.67 -3.40
C VAL A 35 19.14 -5.68 -4.52
N LYS A 36 19.82 -5.90 -5.65
CA LYS A 36 19.68 -5.11 -6.87
C LYS A 36 18.68 -5.74 -7.81
N PHE A 37 17.74 -4.97 -8.34
CA PHE A 37 16.72 -5.44 -9.27
C PHE A 37 16.25 -4.31 -10.20
N THR A 38 15.55 -4.68 -11.28
CA THR A 38 14.94 -3.71 -12.20
C THR A 38 13.42 -3.65 -11.94
N PRO A 39 12.88 -2.52 -11.49
CA PRO A 39 11.43 -2.38 -11.30
C PRO A 39 10.72 -2.26 -12.66
N ASN A 40 9.59 -2.98 -12.80
CA ASN A 40 8.69 -2.89 -13.96
C ASN A 40 7.27 -2.59 -13.45
N TYR A 41 6.64 -1.56 -13.99
CA TYR A 41 5.32 -1.11 -13.55
C TYR A 41 4.23 -1.70 -14.44
N VAL A 42 3.26 -2.41 -13.82
CA VAL A 42 2.21 -3.18 -14.50
C VAL A 42 0.80 -2.62 -14.25
N SER A 43 0.72 -1.38 -13.83
CA SER A 43 -0.49 -0.53 -13.73
C SER A 43 -1.49 -0.88 -12.63
N SER A 44 -1.52 -2.08 -12.07
CA SER A 44 -2.43 -2.43 -10.98
C SER A 44 -1.84 -3.46 -10.02
N HIS A 45 -2.36 -3.51 -8.79
CA HIS A 45 -1.98 -4.53 -7.80
C HIS A 45 -2.33 -5.94 -8.30
N ASP A 46 -3.51 -6.13 -8.91
CA ASP A 46 -3.94 -7.44 -9.44
C ASP A 46 -2.99 -7.92 -10.54
N SER A 47 -2.57 -7.01 -11.45
CA SER A 47 -1.61 -7.32 -12.51
C SER A 47 -0.27 -7.78 -11.97
N VAL A 48 0.18 -7.26 -10.81
CA VAL A 48 1.42 -7.75 -10.16
C VAL A 48 1.28 -9.23 -9.84
N TYR A 49 0.24 -9.63 -9.12
CA TYR A 49 0.04 -11.03 -8.72
C TYR A 49 -0.13 -11.95 -9.92
N LEU A 50 -0.95 -11.54 -10.90
CA LEU A 50 -1.19 -12.33 -12.11
C LEU A 50 0.10 -12.53 -12.93
N THR A 51 0.93 -11.51 -13.07
CA THR A 51 2.17 -11.62 -13.88
C THR A 51 3.24 -12.43 -13.17
N VAL A 52 3.30 -12.40 -11.84
CA VAL A 52 4.20 -13.25 -11.06
C VAL A 52 3.70 -14.71 -11.08
N ALA A 53 2.40 -14.97 -10.89
CA ALA A 53 1.82 -16.32 -10.98
C ALA A 53 2.06 -16.95 -12.36
N LYS A 54 1.99 -16.17 -13.44
CA LYS A 54 2.32 -16.61 -14.81
C LYS A 54 3.80 -16.76 -15.09
N GLY A 55 4.68 -16.47 -14.14
CA GLY A 55 6.13 -16.58 -14.29
C GLY A 55 6.78 -15.50 -15.18
N LEU A 56 6.07 -14.41 -15.49
CA LEU A 56 6.63 -13.30 -16.27
C LEU A 56 7.64 -12.48 -15.47
N TYR A 57 7.46 -12.42 -14.15
CA TYR A 57 8.38 -11.82 -13.19
C TYR A 57 8.67 -12.81 -12.06
N LYS A 58 9.88 -12.77 -11.53
CA LYS A 58 10.28 -13.64 -10.40
C LYS A 58 9.53 -13.31 -9.10
N ALA A 59 9.24 -12.03 -8.89
CA ALA A 59 8.52 -11.51 -7.73
C ALA A 59 7.90 -10.16 -8.04
N GLY A 60 7.14 -9.62 -7.09
CA GLY A 60 6.57 -8.29 -7.17
C GLY A 60 6.22 -7.73 -5.81
N GLY A 61 6.03 -6.42 -5.75
CA GLY A 61 5.53 -5.74 -4.56
C GLY A 61 4.01 -5.63 -4.57
N GLY A 62 3.39 -5.89 -3.43
CA GLY A 62 1.94 -5.90 -3.33
C GLY A 62 1.43 -5.53 -1.95
N VAL A 63 0.11 -5.55 -1.76
CA VAL A 63 -0.56 -5.31 -0.49
C VAL A 63 -1.38 -6.54 -0.09
N MET A 64 -1.31 -6.93 1.18
CA MET A 64 -1.96 -8.14 1.68
C MET A 64 -3.47 -8.18 1.44
N ARG A 65 -4.15 -7.02 1.50
CA ARG A 65 -5.59 -6.95 1.21
C ARG A 65 -5.92 -7.41 -0.22
N THR A 66 -5.16 -6.95 -1.21
CA THR A 66 -5.36 -7.38 -2.60
C THR A 66 -4.97 -8.83 -2.78
N PHE A 67 -3.83 -9.27 -2.21
CA PHE A 67 -3.41 -10.67 -2.24
C PHE A 67 -4.48 -11.62 -1.71
N ASN A 68 -5.07 -11.30 -0.57
CA ASN A 68 -6.11 -12.12 0.05
C ASN A 68 -7.43 -12.15 -0.74
N ASN A 69 -7.68 -11.16 -1.60
CA ASN A 69 -8.84 -11.09 -2.48
C ASN A 69 -8.63 -11.74 -3.87
N MET A 70 -7.39 -12.16 -4.18
CA MET A 70 -7.12 -12.90 -5.42
C MET A 70 -7.84 -14.25 -5.40
N ASP A 71 -8.21 -14.74 -6.59
CA ASP A 71 -8.74 -16.09 -6.74
C ASP A 71 -7.75 -17.15 -6.25
N GLU A 72 -8.28 -18.27 -5.77
CA GLU A 72 -7.46 -19.35 -5.20
C GLU A 72 -6.46 -19.92 -6.20
N ALA A 73 -6.84 -20.01 -7.48
CA ALA A 73 -5.98 -20.59 -8.52
C ALA A 73 -4.73 -19.72 -8.75
N THR A 74 -4.86 -18.38 -8.65
CA THR A 74 -3.73 -17.45 -8.70
C THR A 74 -2.95 -17.45 -7.39
N ARG A 75 -3.65 -17.35 -6.26
CA ARG A 75 -3.03 -17.22 -4.93
C ARG A 75 -2.19 -18.45 -4.56
N SER A 76 -2.65 -19.65 -4.88
CA SER A 76 -1.93 -20.91 -4.59
C SER A 76 -0.60 -21.03 -5.33
N GLN A 77 -0.38 -20.29 -6.39
CA GLN A 77 0.88 -20.25 -7.13
C GLN A 77 1.90 -19.27 -6.55
N LEU A 78 1.50 -18.46 -5.58
CA LEU A 78 2.29 -17.38 -5.01
C LEU A 78 2.71 -17.68 -3.58
N LYS A 79 3.85 -17.15 -3.19
CA LYS A 79 4.37 -17.20 -1.82
C LYS A 79 4.76 -15.80 -1.38
N VAL A 80 4.29 -15.39 -0.20
CA VAL A 80 4.77 -14.16 0.46
C VAL A 80 6.17 -14.43 1.00
N LEU A 81 7.15 -13.64 0.56
CA LEU A 81 8.56 -13.76 0.98
C LEU A 81 8.90 -12.84 2.13
N TRP A 82 8.23 -11.68 2.19
CA TRP A 82 8.45 -10.65 3.19
C TRP A 82 7.17 -9.83 3.38
N THR A 83 6.97 -9.35 4.60
CA THR A 83 5.89 -8.42 4.95
C THR A 83 6.48 -7.32 5.83
N SER A 84 6.19 -6.05 5.51
CA SER A 84 6.60 -4.92 6.32
C SER A 84 5.88 -4.88 7.67
N ASP A 85 6.41 -4.13 8.60
CA ASP A 85 5.64 -3.65 9.75
C ASP A 85 4.45 -2.80 9.29
N GLY A 86 3.48 -2.60 10.17
CA GLY A 86 2.37 -1.68 9.93
C GLY A 86 2.83 -0.22 10.06
N PHE A 87 2.24 0.65 9.25
CA PHE A 87 2.46 2.10 9.30
C PHE A 87 1.12 2.80 9.42
N THR A 88 1.15 4.06 9.86
CA THR A 88 -0.03 4.92 9.91
C THR A 88 -0.72 4.95 8.53
N PRO A 89 -2.04 4.68 8.48
CA PRO A 89 -2.77 4.50 7.23
C PRO A 89 -2.96 5.81 6.47
N HIS A 90 -3.64 5.73 5.31
CA HIS A 90 -3.90 6.89 4.46
C HIS A 90 -4.62 8.00 5.19
N ALA A 91 -4.12 9.23 5.03
CA ALA A 91 -4.76 10.44 5.51
C ALA A 91 -5.88 10.90 4.57
N ILE A 92 -6.92 11.51 5.15
CA ILE A 92 -7.79 12.45 4.45
C ILE A 92 -7.41 13.83 4.96
N ALA A 93 -6.91 14.69 4.09
CA ALA A 93 -6.49 16.04 4.43
C ALA A 93 -7.38 17.09 3.74
N ALA A 94 -7.75 18.12 4.47
CA ALA A 94 -8.43 19.26 3.89
C ALA A 94 -7.42 20.16 3.13
N HIS A 95 -7.84 20.74 2.00
CA HIS A 95 -7.05 21.76 1.32
C HIS A 95 -6.95 23.03 2.18
N PRO A 96 -5.84 23.79 2.17
CA PRO A 96 -5.68 25.00 2.96
C PRO A 96 -6.74 26.09 2.72
N ASP A 97 -7.42 26.07 1.57
CA ASP A 97 -8.51 27.01 1.26
C ASP A 97 -9.84 26.66 1.95
N ILE A 98 -9.95 25.48 2.56
CA ILE A 98 -11.10 25.08 3.36
C ILE A 98 -10.92 25.64 4.76
N ASP A 99 -11.91 26.43 5.23
CA ASP A 99 -11.87 26.98 6.58
C ASP A 99 -11.98 25.86 7.65
N ASP A 100 -11.47 26.15 8.83
CA ASP A 100 -11.39 25.20 9.94
C ASP A 100 -12.77 24.71 10.38
N GLU A 101 -13.82 25.53 10.30
CA GLU A 101 -15.18 25.13 10.67
C GLU A 101 -15.69 24.05 9.72
N THR A 102 -15.55 24.27 8.41
CA THR A 102 -15.91 23.29 7.39
C THR A 102 -15.07 22.02 7.49
N ALA A 103 -13.75 22.12 7.69
CA ALA A 103 -12.86 20.98 7.86
C ALA A 103 -13.28 20.13 9.07
N ASN A 104 -13.59 20.74 10.21
CA ASN A 104 -14.05 20.06 11.41
C ASN A 104 -15.41 19.39 11.21
N LEU A 105 -16.35 20.04 10.51
CA LEU A 105 -17.65 19.43 10.17
C LEU A 105 -17.48 18.16 9.31
N ILE A 106 -16.58 18.19 8.33
CA ILE A 106 -16.27 17.03 7.48
C ILE A 106 -15.64 15.92 8.32
N GLN A 107 -14.66 16.25 9.16
CA GLN A 107 -14.02 15.27 10.05
C GLN A 107 -15.03 14.60 10.97
N ASP A 108 -15.88 15.37 11.63
CA ASP A 108 -16.92 14.86 12.50
C ASP A 108 -17.92 13.97 11.75
N ALA A 109 -18.32 14.36 10.55
CA ALA A 109 -19.23 13.56 9.73
C ALA A 109 -18.62 12.20 9.35
N LEU A 110 -17.34 12.16 8.99
CA LEU A 110 -16.62 10.93 8.68
C LEU A 110 -16.50 10.01 9.91
N ILE A 111 -16.13 10.56 11.07
CA ILE A 111 -15.98 9.80 12.30
C ILE A 111 -17.33 9.19 12.71
N LYS A 112 -18.41 9.96 12.62
CA LYS A 112 -19.77 9.52 13.01
C LYS A 112 -20.43 8.54 12.02
N MET A 113 -19.80 8.23 10.89
CA MET A 113 -20.35 7.24 9.94
C MET A 113 -20.63 5.89 10.60
N GLU A 114 -19.77 5.45 11.52
CA GLU A 114 -19.95 4.15 12.20
C GLU A 114 -21.12 4.13 13.21
N GLU A 115 -21.71 5.27 13.53
CA GLU A 115 -22.83 5.37 14.47
C GLU A 115 -24.19 5.08 13.80
N THR A 116 -24.24 4.98 12.46
CA THR A 116 -25.48 4.77 11.72
C THR A 116 -25.46 3.50 10.87
N PRO A 117 -26.60 2.78 10.72
CA PRO A 117 -26.66 1.60 9.87
C PRO A 117 -26.23 1.88 8.41
N GLN A 118 -26.63 3.03 7.86
CA GLN A 118 -26.28 3.45 6.52
C GLN A 118 -24.77 3.74 6.39
N GLY A 119 -24.17 4.40 7.38
CA GLY A 119 -22.73 4.66 7.41
C GLY A 119 -21.92 3.36 7.51
N LEU A 120 -22.35 2.41 8.33
CA LEU A 120 -21.73 1.08 8.42
C LEU A 120 -21.79 0.33 7.09
N GLU A 121 -22.91 0.40 6.37
CA GLU A 121 -23.06 -0.21 5.06
C GLU A 121 -22.06 0.41 4.06
N LEU A 122 -21.96 1.74 4.02
CA LEU A 122 -21.01 2.45 3.16
C LEU A 122 -19.55 2.09 3.50
N LEU A 123 -19.18 2.10 4.79
CA LEU A 123 -17.84 1.70 5.23
C LEU A 123 -17.52 0.26 4.84
N SER A 124 -18.47 -0.65 5.02
CA SER A 124 -18.30 -2.06 4.64
C SER A 124 -18.08 -2.23 3.14
N SER A 125 -18.78 -1.46 2.29
CA SER A 125 -18.65 -1.53 0.84
C SER A 125 -17.22 -1.22 0.35
N ILE A 126 -16.51 -0.33 1.06
CA ILE A 126 -15.11 0.04 0.80
C ILE A 126 -14.12 -0.69 1.74
N LYS A 127 -14.62 -1.65 2.51
CA LYS A 127 -13.83 -2.47 3.46
C LYS A 127 -13.05 -1.64 4.49
N LEU A 128 -13.61 -0.54 4.95
CA LEU A 128 -13.15 0.24 6.10
C LEU A 128 -13.97 -0.10 7.34
N LYS A 129 -13.37 0.05 8.51
CA LYS A 129 -14.06 -0.11 9.81
C LYS A 129 -14.65 1.20 10.32
N GLY A 130 -14.01 2.33 9.99
CA GLY A 130 -14.37 3.67 10.42
C GLY A 130 -13.26 4.66 10.09
N PHE A 131 -13.45 5.89 10.52
CA PHE A 131 -12.46 6.97 10.49
C PHE A 131 -12.16 7.43 11.90
N VAL A 132 -10.95 7.92 12.13
CA VAL A 132 -10.51 8.47 13.42
C VAL A 132 -9.94 9.87 13.21
N ALA A 133 -10.10 10.73 14.22
CA ALA A 133 -9.42 12.02 14.21
C ALA A 133 -7.91 11.78 14.21
N ALA A 134 -7.20 12.59 13.43
CA ALA A 134 -5.77 12.48 13.30
C ALA A 134 -5.11 13.88 13.21
N LYS A 135 -3.84 13.95 13.51
CA LYS A 135 -3.02 15.15 13.42
C LYS A 135 -1.74 14.83 12.64
N ASP A 136 -1.10 15.84 12.10
CA ASP A 136 0.07 15.71 11.23
C ASP A 136 1.19 14.83 11.81
N SER A 137 1.44 14.92 13.12
CA SER A 137 2.48 14.11 13.78
C SER A 137 2.18 12.60 13.85
N ASP A 138 0.95 12.17 13.56
CA ASP A 138 0.60 10.75 13.57
C ASP A 138 1.27 9.99 12.41
N TRP A 139 1.76 10.70 11.38
CA TRP A 139 2.54 10.14 10.26
C TRP A 139 4.06 10.28 10.43
N ASP A 140 4.56 10.55 11.64
CA ASP A 140 6.00 10.65 11.88
C ASP A 140 6.71 9.29 11.72
N ASP A 141 6.00 8.18 11.90
CA ASP A 141 6.47 6.83 11.58
C ASP A 141 6.82 6.69 10.09
N VAL A 142 5.99 7.24 9.20
CA VAL A 142 6.22 7.25 7.75
C VAL A 142 7.39 8.21 7.40
N ARG A 143 7.43 9.41 8.00
CA ARG A 143 8.53 10.38 7.79
C ARG A 143 9.87 9.83 8.24
N ALA A 144 9.89 9.04 9.33
CA ALA A 144 11.09 8.44 9.85
C ALA A 144 11.75 7.42 8.90
N LEU A 145 11.02 6.92 7.90
CA LEU A 145 11.55 6.02 6.87
C LEU A 145 12.61 6.69 5.98
N LYS A 146 12.55 8.01 5.79
CA LYS A 146 13.50 8.80 4.97
C LYS A 146 13.77 8.15 3.61
N ILE A 147 12.70 7.79 2.91
CA ILE A 147 12.78 7.12 1.61
C ILE A 147 12.70 8.16 0.50
N ASP A 148 13.76 8.32 -0.25
CA ASP A 148 13.95 9.33 -1.33
C ASP A 148 13.68 8.75 -2.73
N LEU A 149 13.07 7.57 -2.82
CA LEU A 149 12.82 6.88 -4.11
C LEU A 149 11.88 7.65 -5.06
N LEU A 150 11.27 8.72 -4.63
CA LEU A 150 10.39 9.59 -5.43
C LEU A 150 11.06 10.90 -5.87
N ASP A 151 12.25 11.22 -5.37
CA ASP A 151 12.92 12.48 -5.69
C ASP A 151 13.40 12.52 -7.16
N ASP A 152 13.48 11.37 -7.83
CA ASP A 152 13.87 11.21 -9.23
C ASP A 152 12.67 11.01 -10.19
N LEU A 153 11.40 11.21 -9.73
CA LEU A 153 10.17 11.05 -10.54
C LEU A 153 9.65 12.42 -11.07
#